data_a9b3c85386ca7f0c5b56e6699a9fcd58
#
_entry.id   a9b3c85386ca7f0c5b56e6699a9fcd58
#
_cell.length_a   1.000
_cell.length_b   1.000
_cell.length_c   1.000
_cell.angle_alpha   90.00
_cell.angle_beta   90.00
_cell.angle_gamma   90.00
#
_symmetry.space_group_name_H-M   'P 1'
#
loop_
_entity.id
_entity.type
_entity.pdbx_description
1 polymer ?
#
loop_
_entity_poly.entity_id
_entity_poly.type
_entity_poly.pdbx_seq_one_letter_code
_entity_poly.pdbx_strand_id
1 'polypeptide(L)'
;MRILVTGACGQLGNEMQLQAQSHPEFTWFFTDVVSTDGNAMAISPLDITDRAAITTFVDVHAIDIIVNCAAYTAVDRAESDEEKARLLNATAPGYLANAVEHRGGHLIQISTDYVFDGTAHTPYTEEQLTCPASAYGRTKLAGEQAVLAANPSAMIIRTAWLYSTFGNNFVKTMLRLGGEKEQLGVIFDQIGTPTYARDLAAVIMTAICQGIRPGIYHFSNEGVISWYDFTKAIHRIAGITTCHVRPLHTAEYPTPAARPHYSVLDKTKIKQTYGIEVPYWEDSLRECISGLMNI
;
A
#
# COMPACT_ATOMS: atom_id res chain seq x y z
N MET A 1 -4.12 5.89 -23.19
CA MET A 1 -2.94 5.93 -22.30
C MET A 1 -2.42 4.51 -22.12
N ARG A 2 -1.10 4.37 -21.99
CA ARG A 2 -0.37 3.11 -21.79
C ARG A 2 0.15 3.09 -20.36
N ILE A 3 -0.36 2.16 -19.55
CA ILE A 3 -0.16 2.15 -18.11
C ILE A 3 0.63 0.90 -17.72
N LEU A 4 1.75 1.11 -17.02
CA LEU A 4 2.56 0.04 -16.43
C LEU A 4 2.25 -0.07 -14.93
N VAL A 5 1.90 -1.26 -14.48
CA VAL A 5 1.76 -1.60 -13.06
C VAL A 5 2.89 -2.54 -12.65
N THR A 6 3.75 -2.12 -11.73
CA THR A 6 4.81 -2.97 -11.18
C THR A 6 4.37 -3.61 -9.87
N GLY A 7 4.97 -4.75 -9.48
CA GLY A 7 4.50 -5.49 -8.30
C GLY A 7 3.11 -6.09 -8.48
N ALA A 8 2.81 -6.53 -9.71
CA ALA A 8 1.49 -6.98 -10.13
C ALA A 8 0.96 -8.20 -9.35
N CYS A 9 1.85 -9.04 -8.81
CA CYS A 9 1.49 -10.20 -7.99
C CYS A 9 1.20 -9.85 -6.52
N GLY A 10 1.45 -8.60 -6.09
CA GLY A 10 1.17 -8.11 -4.74
C GLY A 10 -0.32 -7.81 -4.50
N GLN A 11 -0.67 -7.41 -3.28
CA GLN A 11 -2.05 -7.08 -2.91
C GLN A 11 -2.66 -6.01 -3.81
N LEU A 12 -2.03 -4.84 -3.87
CA LEU A 12 -2.50 -3.71 -4.68
C LEU A 12 -2.39 -4.01 -6.17
N GLY A 13 -1.31 -4.68 -6.61
CA GLY A 13 -1.14 -5.06 -8.02
C GLY A 13 -2.28 -5.94 -8.55
N ASN A 14 -2.74 -6.91 -7.76
CA ASN A 14 -3.90 -7.73 -8.11
C ASN A 14 -5.21 -6.90 -8.16
N GLU A 15 -5.42 -5.99 -7.21
CA GLU A 15 -6.59 -5.10 -7.26
C GLU A 15 -6.55 -4.17 -8.48
N MET A 16 -5.36 -3.71 -8.90
CA MET A 16 -5.18 -2.95 -10.15
C MET A 16 -5.50 -3.79 -11.39
N GLN A 17 -5.20 -5.11 -11.39
CA GLN A 17 -5.61 -5.99 -12.50
C GLN A 17 -7.14 -6.10 -12.60
N LEU A 18 -7.85 -6.13 -11.46
CA LEU A 18 -9.32 -6.12 -11.46
C LEU A 18 -9.87 -4.79 -12.00
N GLN A 19 -9.27 -3.66 -11.60
CA GLN A 19 -9.65 -2.34 -12.14
C GLN A 19 -9.44 -2.28 -13.66
N ALA A 20 -8.34 -2.82 -14.16
CA ALA A 20 -8.01 -2.81 -15.57
C ALA A 20 -9.07 -3.50 -16.45
N GLN A 21 -9.75 -4.53 -15.94
CA GLN A 21 -10.83 -5.21 -16.65
C GLN A 21 -12.04 -4.28 -16.92
N SER A 22 -12.26 -3.30 -16.05
CA SER A 22 -13.33 -2.32 -16.18
C SER A 22 -12.93 -1.10 -17.02
N HIS A 23 -11.64 -1.01 -17.43
CA HIS A 23 -11.08 0.13 -18.17
C HIS A 23 -10.36 -0.31 -19.44
N PRO A 24 -11.09 -0.90 -20.43
CA PRO A 24 -10.53 -1.38 -21.69
C PRO A 24 -10.05 -0.25 -22.62
N GLU A 25 -10.39 1.00 -22.33
CA GLU A 25 -9.91 2.19 -23.06
C GLU A 25 -8.42 2.46 -22.85
N PHE A 26 -7.80 1.86 -21.84
CA PHE A 26 -6.36 1.94 -21.57
C PHE A 26 -5.63 0.68 -22.05
N THR A 27 -4.36 0.84 -22.38
CA THR A 27 -3.47 -0.31 -22.65
C THR A 27 -2.68 -0.60 -21.38
N TRP A 28 -2.87 -1.80 -20.83
CA TRP A 28 -2.29 -2.21 -19.57
C TRP A 28 -1.09 -3.11 -19.75
N PHE A 29 -0.06 -2.88 -18.95
CA PHE A 29 1.12 -3.73 -18.81
C PHE A 29 1.32 -4.05 -17.34
N PHE A 30 1.33 -5.33 -16.99
CA PHE A 30 1.54 -5.80 -15.63
C PHE A 30 2.88 -6.49 -15.54
N THR A 31 3.70 -6.11 -14.54
CA THR A 31 5.04 -6.68 -14.36
C THR A 31 5.32 -7.02 -12.90
N ASP A 32 6.11 -8.09 -12.73
CA ASP A 32 6.66 -8.50 -11.44
C ASP A 32 8.02 -9.20 -11.68
N VAL A 33 8.79 -9.48 -10.60
CA VAL A 33 10.02 -10.29 -10.70
C VAL A 33 9.73 -11.76 -11.00
N VAL A 34 8.50 -12.20 -10.73
CA VAL A 34 8.03 -13.56 -11.02
C VAL A 34 6.89 -13.48 -12.04
N SER A 35 7.03 -14.20 -13.16
CA SER A 35 5.89 -14.44 -14.05
C SER A 35 5.02 -15.54 -13.46
N THR A 36 3.72 -15.31 -13.35
CA THR A 36 2.77 -16.35 -12.93
C THR A 36 1.80 -16.64 -14.06
N ASP A 37 1.81 -17.88 -14.54
CA ASP A 37 0.76 -18.42 -15.40
C ASP A 37 -0.48 -18.64 -14.50
N GLY A 38 -1.59 -17.97 -14.81
CA GLY A 38 -2.85 -18.16 -14.09
C GLY A 38 -3.51 -16.92 -13.50
N ASN A 39 -2.90 -15.75 -13.65
CA ASN A 39 -3.54 -14.47 -13.29
C ASN A 39 -4.55 -14.03 -14.38
N ALA A 40 -5.49 -13.16 -13.98
CA ALA A 40 -6.49 -12.59 -14.89
C ALA A 40 -5.88 -11.83 -16.09
N MET A 41 -4.65 -11.33 -15.94
CA MET A 41 -3.87 -10.61 -16.95
C MET A 41 -2.47 -11.22 -17.08
N ALA A 42 -1.90 -11.15 -18.29
CA ALA A 42 -0.50 -11.58 -18.51
C ALA A 42 0.47 -10.70 -17.73
N ILE A 43 1.35 -11.33 -16.94
CA ILE A 43 2.38 -10.62 -16.16
C ILE A 43 3.74 -10.88 -16.81
N SER A 44 4.39 -9.81 -17.27
CA SER A 44 5.73 -9.85 -17.84
C SER A 44 6.79 -9.75 -16.75
N PRO A 45 7.92 -10.47 -16.86
CA PRO A 45 9.00 -10.33 -15.89
C PRO A 45 9.68 -8.97 -16.05
N LEU A 46 9.82 -8.24 -14.94
CA LEU A 46 10.60 -6.99 -14.87
C LEU A 46 11.10 -6.80 -13.43
N ASP A 47 12.42 -6.80 -13.28
CA ASP A 47 13.07 -6.44 -12.03
C ASP A 47 13.21 -4.91 -11.98
N ILE A 48 12.52 -4.27 -11.03
CA ILE A 48 12.56 -2.82 -10.85
C ILE A 48 13.93 -2.32 -10.34
N THR A 49 14.83 -3.19 -9.96
CA THR A 49 16.22 -2.84 -9.60
C THR A 49 17.14 -2.75 -10.81
N ASP A 50 16.73 -3.27 -11.97
CA ASP A 50 17.45 -3.15 -13.24
C ASP A 50 17.00 -1.88 -14.00
N ARG A 51 17.80 -0.83 -13.86
CA ARG A 51 17.56 0.46 -14.53
C ARG A 51 17.46 0.33 -16.05
N ALA A 52 18.31 -0.50 -16.68
CA ALA A 52 18.35 -0.63 -18.13
C ALA A 52 17.10 -1.36 -18.65
N ALA A 53 16.68 -2.42 -17.96
CA ALA A 53 15.44 -3.14 -18.26
C ALA A 53 14.21 -2.24 -18.15
N ILE A 54 14.12 -1.41 -17.08
CA ILE A 54 13.04 -0.43 -16.92
C ILE A 54 13.01 0.54 -18.10
N THR A 55 14.13 1.18 -18.40
CA THR A 55 14.21 2.18 -19.49
C THR A 55 13.78 1.55 -20.81
N THR A 56 14.32 0.37 -21.13
CA THR A 56 13.96 -0.36 -22.35
C THR A 56 12.46 -0.68 -22.40
N PHE A 57 11.89 -1.17 -21.29
CA PHE A 57 10.47 -1.51 -21.20
C PHE A 57 9.58 -0.28 -21.42
N VAL A 58 9.90 0.82 -20.74
CA VAL A 58 9.15 2.09 -20.82
C VAL A 58 9.19 2.65 -22.26
N ASP A 59 10.35 2.61 -22.92
CA ASP A 59 10.52 3.12 -24.28
C ASP A 59 9.81 2.24 -25.33
N VAL A 60 10.07 0.93 -25.30
CA VAL A 60 9.48 -0.04 -26.26
C VAL A 60 7.97 -0.04 -26.20
N HIS A 61 7.42 0.01 -25.00
CA HIS A 61 5.97 0.00 -24.81
C HIS A 61 5.35 1.41 -24.80
N ALA A 62 6.14 2.46 -24.95
CA ALA A 62 5.69 3.86 -24.95
C ALA A 62 4.81 4.18 -23.72
N ILE A 63 5.26 3.82 -22.52
CA ILE A 63 4.50 3.97 -21.28
C ILE A 63 4.26 5.45 -20.95
N ASP A 64 3.01 5.80 -20.65
CA ASP A 64 2.58 7.15 -20.26
C ASP A 64 2.48 7.29 -18.73
N ILE A 65 2.08 6.22 -18.03
CA ILE A 65 1.89 6.22 -16.58
C ILE A 65 2.49 4.94 -15.99
N ILE A 66 3.21 5.08 -14.88
CA ILE A 66 3.64 3.95 -14.05
C ILE A 66 2.89 4.01 -12.73
N VAL A 67 2.26 2.89 -12.31
CA VAL A 67 1.74 2.68 -10.95
C VAL A 67 2.68 1.71 -10.25
N ASN A 68 3.52 2.23 -9.34
CA ASN A 68 4.48 1.40 -8.63
C ASN A 68 3.87 0.80 -7.37
N CYS A 69 3.44 -0.46 -7.46
CA CYS A 69 2.96 -1.27 -6.33
C CYS A 69 4.07 -2.15 -5.72
N ALA A 70 5.25 -2.23 -6.36
CA ALA A 70 6.37 -3.01 -5.87
C ALA A 70 7.06 -2.30 -4.69
N ALA A 71 7.34 -3.04 -3.62
CA ALA A 71 8.04 -2.52 -2.45
C ALA A 71 8.61 -3.65 -1.59
N TYR A 72 9.63 -3.34 -0.79
CA TYR A 72 10.05 -4.16 0.33
C TYR A 72 9.16 -3.84 1.53
N THR A 73 8.24 -4.75 1.88
CA THR A 73 7.20 -4.52 2.91
C THR A 73 7.42 -5.29 4.21
N ALA A 74 8.49 -6.08 4.31
CA ALA A 74 8.81 -6.83 5.53
C ALA A 74 9.43 -5.90 6.58
N VAL A 75 8.59 -5.16 7.31
CA VAL A 75 8.96 -4.07 8.23
C VAL A 75 10.04 -4.49 9.24
N ASP A 76 9.84 -5.62 9.93
CA ASP A 76 10.81 -6.11 10.92
C ASP A 76 12.13 -6.56 10.30
N ARG A 77 12.06 -7.20 9.13
CA ARG A 77 13.25 -7.66 8.41
C ARG A 77 14.06 -6.49 7.84
N ALA A 78 13.42 -5.36 7.55
CA ALA A 78 14.12 -4.18 7.07
C ALA A 78 15.16 -3.65 8.08
N GLU A 79 14.98 -3.88 9.38
CA GLU A 79 15.97 -3.48 10.41
C GLU A 79 17.30 -4.24 10.26
N SER A 80 17.29 -5.46 9.74
CA SER A 80 18.50 -6.26 9.48
C SER A 80 18.92 -6.31 8.01
N ASP A 81 18.11 -5.77 7.08
CA ASP A 81 18.32 -5.83 5.63
C ASP A 81 18.00 -4.45 4.99
N GLU A 82 18.50 -3.38 5.64
CA GLU A 82 18.19 -1.99 5.23
C GLU A 82 18.71 -1.68 3.82
N GLU A 83 19.84 -2.27 3.39
CA GLU A 83 20.38 -2.07 2.03
C GLU A 83 19.42 -2.57 0.96
N LYS A 84 18.88 -3.78 1.12
CA LYS A 84 17.88 -4.32 0.19
C LYS A 84 16.57 -3.56 0.25
N ALA A 85 16.13 -3.17 1.46
CA ALA A 85 14.96 -2.33 1.62
C ALA A 85 15.16 -0.98 0.92
N ARG A 86 16.33 -0.36 1.02
CA ARG A 86 16.68 0.90 0.34
C ARG A 86 16.72 0.74 -1.19
N LEU A 87 17.29 -0.35 -1.68
CA LEU A 87 17.33 -0.64 -3.11
C LEU A 87 15.90 -0.69 -3.69
N LEU A 88 14.99 -1.43 -3.05
CA LEU A 88 13.62 -1.62 -3.52
C LEU A 88 12.69 -0.45 -3.21
N ASN A 89 12.87 0.24 -2.07
CA ASN A 89 11.96 1.30 -1.63
C ASN A 89 12.41 2.71 -2.05
N ALA A 90 13.69 2.90 -2.39
CA ALA A 90 14.20 4.23 -2.73
C ALA A 90 14.86 4.26 -4.12
N THR A 91 15.87 3.40 -4.36
CA THR A 91 16.65 3.45 -5.63
C THR A 91 15.78 3.06 -6.81
N ALA A 92 15.06 1.95 -6.74
CA ALA A 92 14.22 1.44 -7.81
C ALA A 92 13.06 2.40 -8.16
N PRO A 93 12.29 2.97 -7.20
CA PRO A 93 11.33 4.03 -7.50
C PRO A 93 11.92 5.23 -8.23
N GLY A 94 13.16 5.64 -7.88
CA GLY A 94 13.87 6.70 -8.60
C GLY A 94 14.18 6.33 -10.06
N TYR A 95 14.48 5.06 -10.35
CA TYR A 95 14.67 4.59 -11.73
C TYR A 95 13.36 4.63 -12.52
N LEU A 96 12.26 4.17 -11.93
CA LEU A 96 10.93 4.23 -12.55
C LEU A 96 10.51 5.67 -12.85
N ALA A 97 10.70 6.56 -11.87
CA ALA A 97 10.39 7.98 -12.00
C ALA A 97 11.19 8.63 -13.14
N ASN A 98 12.49 8.38 -13.20
CA ASN A 98 13.38 8.90 -14.25
C ASN A 98 12.98 8.37 -15.64
N ALA A 99 12.68 7.09 -15.77
CA ALA A 99 12.33 6.47 -17.04
C ALA A 99 11.03 7.05 -17.62
N VAL A 100 9.98 7.25 -16.80
CA VAL A 100 8.72 7.79 -17.29
C VAL A 100 8.78 9.30 -17.52
N GLU A 101 9.57 10.04 -16.73
CA GLU A 101 9.78 11.49 -16.91
C GLU A 101 10.42 11.81 -18.27
N HIS A 102 11.40 11.00 -18.73
CA HIS A 102 11.99 11.13 -20.06
C HIS A 102 10.98 11.14 -21.20
N ARG A 103 9.80 10.57 -20.97
CA ARG A 103 8.68 10.55 -21.93
C ARG A 103 7.62 11.59 -21.64
N GLY A 104 7.81 12.44 -20.63
CA GLY A 104 6.83 13.40 -20.16
C GLY A 104 5.62 12.75 -19.47
N GLY A 105 5.80 11.51 -18.94
CA GLY A 105 4.76 10.74 -18.27
C GLY A 105 4.76 10.92 -16.76
N HIS A 106 3.87 10.21 -16.08
CA HIS A 106 3.64 10.32 -14.65
C HIS A 106 3.95 9.02 -13.89
N LEU A 107 4.46 9.16 -12.66
CA LEU A 107 4.57 8.05 -11.71
C LEU A 107 3.57 8.25 -10.57
N ILE A 108 2.78 7.20 -10.25
CA ILE A 108 2.05 7.05 -8.99
C ILE A 108 2.85 6.12 -8.10
N GLN A 109 3.40 6.67 -7.01
CA GLN A 109 4.23 5.94 -6.04
C GLN A 109 3.45 5.68 -4.77
N ILE A 110 3.42 4.42 -4.32
CA ILE A 110 2.82 4.07 -3.03
C ILE A 110 3.87 4.21 -1.91
N SER A 111 3.53 4.97 -0.88
CA SER A 111 4.32 5.20 0.32
C SER A 111 3.56 4.74 1.58
N THR A 112 3.98 5.18 2.76
CA THR A 112 3.53 4.65 4.05
C THR A 112 3.37 5.74 5.11
N ASP A 113 2.53 5.47 6.10
CA ASP A 113 2.41 6.20 7.37
C ASP A 113 3.69 6.14 8.23
N TYR A 114 4.54 5.13 8.04
CA TYR A 114 5.82 4.97 8.76
C TYR A 114 6.86 6.07 8.45
N VAL A 115 6.56 6.99 7.55
CA VAL A 115 7.39 8.20 7.36
C VAL A 115 7.28 9.19 8.52
N PHE A 116 6.27 9.06 9.36
CA PHE A 116 6.06 9.86 10.57
C PHE A 116 6.64 9.19 11.82
N ASP A 117 6.81 9.97 12.90
CA ASP A 117 7.37 9.50 14.18
C ASP A 117 6.37 8.69 15.03
N GLY A 118 5.08 8.78 14.75
CA GLY A 118 4.04 8.07 15.49
C GLY A 118 3.65 8.72 16.84
N THR A 119 4.02 9.97 17.08
CA THR A 119 3.81 10.67 18.37
C THR A 119 2.63 11.65 18.34
N ALA A 120 1.99 11.88 17.19
CA ALA A 120 0.86 12.77 17.08
C ALA A 120 -0.37 12.26 17.86
N HIS A 121 -1.30 13.17 18.11
CA HIS A 121 -2.61 12.93 18.73
C HIS A 121 -3.76 13.45 17.86
N THR A 122 -3.44 13.93 16.67
CA THR A 122 -4.35 14.33 15.60
C THR A 122 -3.89 13.70 14.29
N PRO A 123 -4.78 13.49 13.31
CA PRO A 123 -4.39 12.91 12.02
C PRO A 123 -3.24 13.68 11.36
N TYR A 124 -2.25 12.94 10.86
CA TYR A 124 -1.12 13.50 10.12
C TYR A 124 -1.59 14.07 8.78
N THR A 125 -1.25 15.33 8.52
CA THR A 125 -1.41 15.97 7.20
C THR A 125 -0.17 15.76 6.34
N GLU A 126 -0.30 15.98 5.03
CA GLU A 126 0.80 15.80 4.09
C GLU A 126 1.95 16.79 4.30
N GLU A 127 1.67 17.94 4.92
CA GLU A 127 2.62 19.02 5.22
C GLU A 127 3.38 18.82 6.52
N GLN A 128 2.97 17.89 7.38
CA GLN A 128 3.67 17.60 8.62
C GLN A 128 5.07 17.02 8.37
N LEU A 129 6.01 17.41 9.23
CA LEU A 129 7.39 16.94 9.14
C LEU A 129 7.46 15.43 9.32
N THR A 130 8.17 14.80 8.40
CA THR A 130 8.47 13.37 8.46
C THR A 130 9.65 13.10 9.38
N CYS A 131 9.54 12.06 10.23
CA CYS A 131 10.60 11.63 11.14
C CYS A 131 10.50 10.11 11.38
N PRO A 132 10.90 9.27 10.39
CA PRO A 132 10.70 7.83 10.44
C PRO A 132 11.57 7.18 11.52
N ALA A 133 10.97 6.39 12.41
CA ALA A 133 11.66 5.68 13.50
C ALA A 133 12.25 4.33 13.05
N SER A 134 11.78 3.72 11.94
CA SER A 134 12.20 2.40 11.49
C SER A 134 12.96 2.45 10.16
N ALA A 135 13.76 1.42 9.86
CA ALA A 135 14.46 1.27 8.58
C ALA A 135 13.47 1.24 7.39
N TYR A 136 12.34 0.57 7.57
CA TYR A 136 11.27 0.59 6.57
C TYR A 136 10.80 2.02 6.28
N GLY A 137 10.45 2.79 7.31
CA GLY A 137 10.02 4.18 7.16
C GLY A 137 11.10 5.06 6.52
N ARG A 138 12.37 4.94 6.96
CA ARG A 138 13.50 5.69 6.38
C ARG A 138 13.68 5.39 4.89
N THR A 139 13.61 4.12 4.50
CA THR A 139 13.79 3.73 3.09
C THR A 139 12.61 4.16 2.22
N LYS A 140 11.36 4.12 2.73
CA LYS A 140 10.18 4.63 2.02
C LYS A 140 10.24 6.14 1.83
N LEU A 141 10.62 6.90 2.87
CA LEU A 141 10.80 8.35 2.76
C LEU A 141 11.90 8.73 1.76
N ALA A 142 13.02 8.01 1.77
CA ALA A 142 14.08 8.20 0.77
C ALA A 142 13.56 7.94 -0.65
N GLY A 143 12.61 7.02 -0.82
CA GLY A 143 11.92 6.76 -2.08
C GLY A 143 11.03 7.91 -2.52
N GLU A 144 10.26 8.52 -1.62
CA GLU A 144 9.48 9.73 -1.93
C GLU A 144 10.40 10.84 -2.47
N GLN A 145 11.52 11.07 -1.79
CA GLN A 145 12.50 12.09 -2.17
C GLN A 145 13.14 11.79 -3.54
N ALA A 146 13.54 10.53 -3.79
CA ALA A 146 14.12 10.10 -5.05
C ALA A 146 13.12 10.25 -6.22
N VAL A 147 11.86 9.90 -6.00
CA VAL A 147 10.80 10.04 -6.99
C VAL A 147 10.54 11.49 -7.33
N LEU A 148 10.35 12.36 -6.34
CA LEU A 148 10.07 13.80 -6.58
C LEU A 148 11.26 14.53 -7.22
N ALA A 149 12.49 14.12 -6.91
CA ALA A 149 13.68 14.66 -7.55
C ALA A 149 13.81 14.25 -9.02
N ALA A 150 13.37 13.03 -9.37
CA ALA A 150 13.46 12.49 -10.73
C ALA A 150 12.24 12.86 -11.60
N ASN A 151 11.04 12.92 -11.02
CA ASN A 151 9.78 13.24 -11.68
C ASN A 151 8.96 14.20 -10.79
N PRO A 152 9.10 15.52 -10.94
CA PRO A 152 8.33 16.51 -10.18
C PRO A 152 6.83 16.43 -10.42
N SER A 153 6.40 15.80 -11.52
CA SER A 153 4.99 15.57 -11.85
C SER A 153 4.41 14.29 -11.23
N ALA A 154 5.18 13.58 -10.39
CA ALA A 154 4.73 12.36 -9.73
C ALA A 154 3.65 12.62 -8.68
N MET A 155 2.79 11.63 -8.48
CA MET A 155 1.85 11.53 -7.36
C MET A 155 2.36 10.48 -6.37
N ILE A 156 2.48 10.86 -5.11
CA ILE A 156 2.82 9.96 -4.01
C ILE A 156 1.58 9.75 -3.15
N ILE A 157 1.23 8.49 -2.87
CA ILE A 157 0.12 8.16 -1.97
C ILE A 157 0.68 7.43 -0.75
N ARG A 158 0.65 8.07 0.42
CA ARG A 158 0.94 7.43 1.69
C ARG A 158 -0.29 6.69 2.16
N THR A 159 -0.12 5.43 2.53
CA THR A 159 -1.19 4.56 3.01
C THR A 159 -0.77 3.81 4.27
N ALA A 160 -1.72 3.16 4.96
CA ALA A 160 -1.49 2.44 6.21
C ALA A 160 -2.25 1.12 6.22
N TRP A 161 -1.72 0.09 6.91
CA TRP A 161 -2.41 -1.15 7.24
C TRP A 161 -3.13 -1.81 6.06
N LEU A 162 -2.43 -1.92 4.93
CA LEU A 162 -3.00 -2.43 3.67
C LEU A 162 -3.40 -3.91 3.80
N TYR A 163 -4.61 -4.23 3.38
CA TYR A 163 -5.11 -5.59 3.30
C TYR A 163 -5.93 -5.81 2.02
N SER A 164 -6.07 -7.07 1.60
CA SER A 164 -6.82 -7.48 0.41
C SER A 164 -7.23 -8.94 0.52
N THR A 165 -8.09 -9.38 -0.38
CA THR A 165 -8.34 -10.81 -0.65
C THR A 165 -7.11 -11.51 -1.24
N PHE A 166 -6.15 -10.77 -1.76
CA PHE A 166 -4.88 -11.26 -2.32
C PHE A 166 -3.72 -11.18 -1.33
N GLY A 167 -2.65 -11.95 -1.59
CA GLY A 167 -1.42 -11.93 -0.81
C GLY A 167 -1.60 -12.32 0.66
N ASN A 168 -0.56 -12.11 1.45
CA ASN A 168 -0.58 -12.30 2.90
C ASN A 168 -0.81 -10.97 3.61
N ASN A 169 -1.69 -10.93 4.60
CA ASN A 169 -2.01 -9.73 5.36
C ASN A 169 -2.57 -10.05 6.75
N PHE A 170 -2.78 -9.00 7.54
CA PHE A 170 -3.27 -9.11 8.91
C PHE A 170 -4.66 -9.76 8.98
N VAL A 171 -5.59 -9.41 8.08
CA VAL A 171 -6.95 -9.96 8.07
C VAL A 171 -6.91 -11.47 7.92
N LYS A 172 -6.20 -11.99 6.92
CA LYS A 172 -6.04 -13.44 6.69
C LYS A 172 -5.36 -14.13 7.87
N THR A 173 -4.37 -13.47 8.48
CA THR A 173 -3.69 -14.00 9.67
C THR A 173 -4.64 -14.13 10.84
N MET A 174 -5.47 -13.09 11.10
CA MET A 174 -6.43 -13.13 12.22
C MET A 174 -7.57 -14.13 11.97
N LEU A 175 -8.05 -14.29 10.72
CA LEU A 175 -9.02 -15.32 10.36
C LEU A 175 -8.46 -16.73 10.65
N ARG A 176 -7.24 -17.01 10.19
CA ARG A 176 -6.59 -18.32 10.42
C ARG A 176 -6.35 -18.57 11.89
N LEU A 177 -5.72 -17.63 12.61
CA LEU A 177 -5.42 -17.80 14.04
C LEU A 177 -6.69 -17.88 14.89
N GLY A 178 -7.75 -17.17 14.53
CA GLY A 178 -9.04 -17.24 15.19
C GLY A 178 -9.71 -18.62 15.09
N GLY A 179 -9.45 -19.36 14.01
CA GLY A 179 -9.89 -20.74 13.84
C GLY A 179 -8.99 -21.79 14.54
N GLU A 180 -7.71 -21.46 14.78
CA GLU A 180 -6.71 -22.39 15.30
C GLU A 180 -6.46 -22.24 16.81
N LYS A 181 -6.73 -21.07 17.40
CA LYS A 181 -6.36 -20.73 18.78
C LYS A 181 -7.57 -20.43 19.64
N GLU A 182 -7.54 -20.88 20.88
CA GLU A 182 -8.55 -20.53 21.90
C GLU A 182 -8.36 -19.09 22.41
N GLN A 183 -7.14 -18.55 22.34
CA GLN A 183 -6.81 -17.22 22.81
C GLN A 183 -5.74 -16.55 21.92
N LEU A 184 -5.94 -15.26 21.66
CA LEU A 184 -4.97 -14.37 20.98
C LEU A 184 -4.74 -13.11 21.81
N GLY A 185 -3.46 -12.70 21.94
CA GLY A 185 -3.11 -11.37 22.42
C GLY A 185 -2.87 -10.43 21.24
N VAL A 186 -3.52 -9.26 21.23
CA VAL A 186 -3.40 -8.28 20.13
C VAL A 186 -3.24 -6.88 20.71
N ILE A 187 -2.34 -6.10 20.12
CA ILE A 187 -1.97 -4.76 20.57
C ILE A 187 -3.15 -3.79 20.44
N PHE A 188 -3.44 -3.03 21.50
CA PHE A 188 -4.54 -2.06 21.54
C PHE A 188 -4.06 -0.60 21.60
N ASP A 189 -2.79 -0.34 21.91
CA ASP A 189 -2.20 0.98 22.07
C ASP A 189 -1.40 1.45 20.84
N GLN A 190 -1.60 0.80 19.69
CA GLN A 190 -1.19 1.29 18.36
C GLN A 190 -2.45 1.63 17.57
N ILE A 191 -2.60 2.90 17.25
CA ILE A 191 -3.81 3.50 16.67
C ILE A 191 -3.54 3.91 15.23
N GLY A 192 -4.39 3.47 14.32
CA GLY A 192 -4.27 3.75 12.89
C GLY A 192 -5.60 3.56 12.17
N THR A 193 -5.51 3.41 10.85
CA THR A 193 -6.67 3.10 10.01
C THR A 193 -6.31 2.05 8.98
N PRO A 194 -7.08 0.94 8.86
CA PRO A 194 -6.86 -0.02 7.80
C PRO A 194 -7.16 0.56 6.42
N THR A 195 -6.50 0.02 5.39
CA THR A 195 -6.76 0.35 4.00
C THR A 195 -7.08 -0.92 3.21
N TYR A 196 -8.28 -1.02 2.66
CA TYR A 196 -8.60 -2.06 1.71
C TYR A 196 -7.96 -1.72 0.36
N ALA A 197 -7.14 -2.61 -0.17
CA ALA A 197 -6.37 -2.36 -1.38
C ALA A 197 -7.27 -2.11 -2.62
N ARG A 198 -8.50 -2.64 -2.63
CA ARG A 198 -9.51 -2.35 -3.67
C ARG A 198 -9.91 -0.89 -3.66
N ASP A 199 -10.13 -0.30 -2.49
CA ASP A 199 -10.49 1.11 -2.37
C ASP A 199 -9.33 2.01 -2.81
N LEU A 200 -8.10 1.65 -2.43
CA LEU A 200 -6.90 2.37 -2.89
C LEU A 200 -6.74 2.26 -4.42
N ALA A 201 -6.98 1.08 -5.01
CA ALA A 201 -6.94 0.89 -6.44
C ALA A 201 -8.00 1.75 -7.16
N ALA A 202 -9.22 1.85 -6.62
CA ALA A 202 -10.27 2.70 -7.16
C ALA A 202 -9.89 4.19 -7.14
N VAL A 203 -9.23 4.66 -6.09
CA VAL A 203 -8.71 6.04 -5.99
C VAL A 203 -7.58 6.29 -6.99
N ILE A 204 -6.67 5.34 -7.17
CA ILE A 204 -5.63 5.41 -8.20
C ILE A 204 -6.28 5.52 -9.59
N MET A 205 -7.31 4.71 -9.88
CA MET A 205 -8.05 4.78 -11.14
C MET A 205 -8.74 6.14 -11.32
N THR A 206 -9.34 6.67 -10.27
CA THR A 206 -9.94 8.01 -10.31
C THR A 206 -8.91 9.06 -10.68
N ALA A 207 -7.70 9.00 -10.08
CA ALA A 207 -6.61 9.93 -10.41
C ALA A 207 -6.15 9.77 -11.87
N ILE A 208 -6.06 8.56 -12.39
CA ILE A 208 -5.72 8.30 -13.79
C ILE A 208 -6.79 8.86 -14.74
N CYS A 209 -8.06 8.61 -14.47
CA CYS A 209 -9.18 9.02 -15.33
C CYS A 209 -9.42 10.54 -15.32
N GLN A 210 -9.24 11.20 -14.17
CA GLN A 210 -9.44 12.66 -14.02
C GLN A 210 -8.18 13.48 -14.35
N GLY A 211 -7.05 12.83 -14.60
CA GLY A 211 -5.73 13.43 -14.73
C GLY A 211 -4.98 13.49 -13.40
N ILE A 212 -3.76 12.94 -13.43
CA ILE A 212 -2.87 12.88 -12.27
C ILE A 212 -2.48 14.31 -11.86
N ARG A 213 -2.69 14.63 -10.59
CA ARG A 213 -2.26 15.90 -9.99
C ARG A 213 -1.03 15.67 -9.14
N PRO A 214 0.11 16.32 -9.45
CA PRO A 214 1.36 16.12 -8.74
C PRO A 214 1.26 16.41 -7.24
N GLY A 215 2.07 15.72 -6.46
CA GLY A 215 2.24 15.97 -5.04
C GLY A 215 2.05 14.75 -4.16
N ILE A 216 2.11 14.99 -2.85
CA ILE A 216 1.91 13.96 -1.83
C ILE A 216 0.45 13.99 -1.37
N TYR A 217 -0.14 12.82 -1.23
CA TYR A 217 -1.50 12.58 -0.79
C TYR A 217 -1.53 11.47 0.25
N HIS A 218 -2.53 11.51 1.11
CA HIS A 218 -2.83 10.46 2.07
C HIS A 218 -4.09 9.70 1.66
N PHE A 219 -4.06 8.38 1.79
CA PHE A 219 -5.24 7.54 1.63
C PHE A 219 -5.24 6.35 2.59
N SER A 220 -6.30 6.22 3.37
CA SER A 220 -6.74 5.02 4.09
C SER A 220 -8.26 5.05 4.14
N ASN A 221 -8.93 3.97 4.54
CA ASN A 221 -10.37 4.02 4.77
C ASN A 221 -10.73 5.03 5.88
N GLU A 222 -11.99 5.43 6.02
CA GLU A 222 -12.42 6.30 7.13
C GLU A 222 -12.51 5.52 8.44
N GLY A 223 -12.31 6.22 9.56
CA GLY A 223 -12.35 5.67 10.91
C GLY A 223 -10.97 5.58 11.56
N VAL A 224 -10.96 5.27 12.85
CA VAL A 224 -9.75 5.20 13.69
C VAL A 224 -9.91 4.03 14.65
N ILE A 225 -8.96 3.11 14.67
CA ILE A 225 -9.01 1.88 15.48
C ILE A 225 -7.61 1.42 15.93
N SER A 226 -7.58 0.48 16.87
CA SER A 226 -6.39 -0.30 17.21
C SER A 226 -6.34 -1.63 16.45
N TRP A 227 -5.19 -2.32 16.47
CA TRP A 227 -5.09 -3.68 15.96
C TRP A 227 -6.01 -4.65 16.71
N TYR A 228 -6.22 -4.40 18.01
CA TYR A 228 -7.19 -5.15 18.81
C TYR A 228 -8.62 -5.00 18.30
N ASP A 229 -9.06 -3.76 18.07
CA ASP A 229 -10.40 -3.47 17.53
C ASP A 229 -10.58 -4.10 16.14
N PHE A 230 -9.54 -4.01 15.30
CA PHE A 230 -9.54 -4.62 13.98
C PHE A 230 -9.72 -6.14 14.07
N THR A 231 -8.98 -6.82 14.96
CA THR A 231 -9.13 -8.27 15.19
C THR A 231 -10.51 -8.64 15.70
N LYS A 232 -11.06 -7.85 16.65
CA LYS A 232 -12.42 -8.07 17.15
C LYS A 232 -13.46 -7.95 16.04
N ALA A 233 -13.32 -6.99 15.14
CA ALA A 233 -14.21 -6.82 14.00
C ALA A 233 -14.06 -7.98 13.00
N ILE A 234 -12.83 -8.39 12.67
CA ILE A 234 -12.56 -9.54 11.79
C ILE A 234 -13.27 -10.79 12.31
N HIS A 235 -13.08 -11.13 13.60
CA HIS A 235 -13.70 -12.31 14.20
C HIS A 235 -15.23 -12.21 14.21
N ARG A 236 -15.78 -11.03 14.57
CA ARG A 236 -17.23 -10.80 14.58
C ARG A 236 -17.86 -10.98 13.20
N ILE A 237 -17.25 -10.39 12.17
CA ILE A 237 -17.75 -10.46 10.79
C ILE A 237 -17.66 -11.90 10.25
N ALA A 238 -16.58 -12.60 10.57
CA ALA A 238 -16.37 -13.99 10.15
C ALA A 238 -17.12 -15.02 11.00
N GLY A 239 -17.86 -14.61 12.06
CA GLY A 239 -18.57 -15.52 12.94
C GLY A 239 -17.67 -16.38 13.84
N ILE A 240 -16.41 -15.97 14.06
CA ILE A 240 -15.47 -16.67 14.94
C ILE A 240 -15.77 -16.32 16.40
N THR A 241 -16.31 -17.29 17.15
CA THR A 241 -16.71 -17.14 18.55
C THR A 241 -15.84 -17.95 19.52
N THR A 242 -15.03 -18.86 19.03
CA THR A 242 -14.22 -19.79 19.82
C THR A 242 -12.90 -19.21 20.33
N CYS A 243 -12.42 -18.14 19.70
CA CYS A 243 -11.15 -17.51 20.03
C CYS A 243 -11.35 -16.25 20.90
N HIS A 244 -10.82 -16.27 22.12
CA HIS A 244 -10.81 -15.10 23.00
C HIS A 244 -9.67 -14.14 22.62
N VAL A 245 -10.01 -12.91 22.21
CA VAL A 245 -9.01 -11.88 21.88
C VAL A 245 -8.78 -11.01 23.11
N ARG A 246 -7.52 -10.98 23.60
CA ARG A 246 -7.06 -10.22 24.76
C ARG A 246 -6.27 -8.98 24.29
N PRO A 247 -6.53 -7.76 24.84
CA PRO A 247 -5.71 -6.62 24.54
C PRO A 247 -4.31 -6.74 25.15
N LEU A 248 -3.30 -6.29 24.42
CA LEU A 248 -1.90 -6.20 24.85
C LEU A 248 -1.40 -4.76 24.70
N HIS A 249 -0.54 -4.34 25.62
CA HIS A 249 0.30 -3.17 25.38
C HIS A 249 1.45 -3.48 24.42
N THR A 250 1.93 -2.49 23.68
CA THR A 250 3.10 -2.62 22.79
C THR A 250 4.30 -3.21 23.53
N ALA A 251 4.52 -2.84 24.79
CA ALA A 251 5.62 -3.36 25.62
C ALA A 251 5.53 -4.87 25.91
N GLU A 252 4.32 -5.48 25.83
CA GLU A 252 4.13 -6.92 26.01
C GLU A 252 4.44 -7.75 24.74
N TYR A 253 4.63 -7.07 23.59
CA TYR A 253 4.92 -7.72 22.31
C TYR A 253 6.07 -7.00 21.59
N PRO A 254 7.31 -7.15 22.06
CA PRO A 254 8.46 -6.48 21.46
C PRO A 254 8.69 -6.97 20.03
N THR A 255 8.97 -6.04 19.12
CA THR A 255 9.26 -6.30 17.71
C THR A 255 10.57 -5.61 17.30
N PRO A 256 11.32 -6.16 16.30
CA PRO A 256 12.57 -5.55 15.82
C PRO A 256 12.40 -4.09 15.37
N ALA A 257 11.36 -3.80 14.58
CA ALA A 257 11.05 -2.45 14.14
C ALA A 257 10.17 -1.71 15.16
N ALA A 258 10.49 -0.45 15.43
CA ALA A 258 9.60 0.44 16.17
C ALA A 258 8.31 0.69 15.38
N ARG A 259 7.17 0.48 16.03
CA ARG A 259 5.87 0.75 15.45
C ARG A 259 5.27 2.04 16.01
N PRO A 260 4.64 2.89 15.16
CA PRO A 260 4.02 4.12 15.63
C PRO A 260 2.87 3.82 16.59
N HIS A 261 2.77 4.59 17.69
CA HIS A 261 1.60 4.55 18.57
C HIS A 261 0.38 5.16 17.89
N TYR A 262 0.59 6.16 17.05
CA TYR A 262 -0.46 6.84 16.30
C TYR A 262 -0.03 7.02 14.84
N SER A 263 -0.83 6.54 13.89
CA SER A 263 -0.51 6.61 12.46
C SER A 263 -1.70 6.99 11.59
N VAL A 264 -2.71 7.62 12.18
CA VAL A 264 -3.90 8.06 11.42
C VAL A 264 -3.52 9.17 10.44
N LEU A 265 -3.90 8.99 9.18
CA LEU A 265 -3.66 9.92 8.09
C LEU A 265 -4.88 10.81 7.84
N ASP A 266 -4.68 12.11 7.68
CA ASP A 266 -5.70 13.02 7.18
C ASP A 266 -5.88 12.83 5.67
N LYS A 267 -7.10 12.66 5.20
CA LYS A 267 -7.44 12.38 3.79
C LYS A 267 -8.13 13.55 3.11
N THR A 268 -8.17 14.71 3.77
CA THR A 268 -8.91 15.90 3.27
C THR A 268 -8.41 16.32 1.90
N LYS A 269 -7.10 16.33 1.69
CA LYS A 269 -6.48 16.76 0.42
C LYS A 269 -6.92 15.89 -0.76
N ILE A 270 -6.82 14.56 -0.66
CA ILE A 270 -7.18 13.67 -1.76
C ILE A 270 -8.70 13.70 -2.04
N LYS A 271 -9.53 13.78 -0.98
CA LYS A 271 -10.99 13.92 -1.09
C LYS A 271 -11.37 15.19 -1.86
N GLN A 272 -10.79 16.34 -1.50
CA GLN A 272 -11.05 17.62 -2.17
C GLN A 272 -10.50 17.65 -3.58
N THR A 273 -9.31 17.06 -3.80
CA THR A 273 -8.63 17.11 -5.11
C THR A 273 -9.40 16.33 -6.16
N TYR A 274 -9.97 15.19 -5.82
CA TYR A 274 -10.63 14.27 -6.75
C TYR A 274 -12.13 14.13 -6.56
N GLY A 275 -12.72 14.85 -5.59
CA GLY A 275 -14.16 14.79 -5.32
C GLY A 275 -14.64 13.41 -4.88
N ILE A 276 -13.82 12.67 -4.15
CA ILE A 276 -14.12 11.29 -3.73
C ILE A 276 -14.68 11.22 -2.33
N GLU A 277 -15.56 10.25 -2.09
CA GLU A 277 -15.91 9.76 -0.77
C GLU A 277 -15.08 8.54 -0.44
N VAL A 278 -14.56 8.50 0.78
CA VAL A 278 -13.72 7.39 1.26
C VAL A 278 -14.61 6.44 2.07
N PRO A 279 -14.66 5.14 1.74
CA PRO A 279 -15.46 4.18 2.48
C PRO A 279 -15.03 4.04 3.93
N TYR A 280 -15.99 3.75 4.81
CA TYR A 280 -15.70 3.43 6.21
C TYR A 280 -14.99 2.07 6.30
N TRP A 281 -13.98 1.97 7.15
CA TRP A 281 -13.10 0.80 7.21
C TRP A 281 -13.82 -0.53 7.46
N GLU A 282 -14.91 -0.53 8.27
CA GLU A 282 -15.62 -1.77 8.59
C GLU A 282 -16.47 -2.26 7.41
N ASP A 283 -17.00 -1.36 6.59
CA ASP A 283 -17.77 -1.71 5.38
C ASP A 283 -16.83 -2.39 4.36
N SER A 284 -15.66 -1.80 4.13
CA SER A 284 -14.63 -2.38 3.28
C SER A 284 -14.10 -3.72 3.82
N LEU A 285 -13.98 -3.85 5.16
CA LEU A 285 -13.61 -5.12 5.79
C LEU A 285 -14.66 -6.22 5.57
N ARG A 286 -15.95 -5.89 5.67
CA ARG A 286 -17.04 -6.82 5.38
C ARG A 286 -16.97 -7.32 3.95
N GLU A 287 -16.76 -6.43 3.00
CA GLU A 287 -16.60 -6.81 1.58
C GLU A 287 -15.41 -7.74 1.38
N CYS A 288 -14.25 -7.41 1.97
CA CYS A 288 -13.06 -8.26 1.88
C CYS A 288 -13.29 -9.66 2.48
N ILE A 289 -13.89 -9.74 3.67
CA ILE A 289 -14.14 -11.03 4.33
C ILE A 289 -15.17 -11.85 3.52
N SER A 290 -16.22 -11.22 2.99
CA SER A 290 -17.17 -11.90 2.10
C SER A 290 -16.47 -12.50 0.89
N GLY A 291 -15.54 -11.77 0.27
CA GLY A 291 -14.73 -12.28 -0.85
C GLY A 291 -13.79 -13.43 -0.46
N LEU A 292 -13.27 -13.44 0.77
CA LEU A 292 -12.38 -14.51 1.28
C LEU A 292 -13.13 -15.79 1.64
N MET A 293 -14.35 -15.65 2.12
CA MET A 293 -15.17 -16.79 2.58
C MET A 293 -16.11 -17.34 1.50
N ASN A 294 -16.13 -16.75 0.29
CA ASN A 294 -17.07 -17.07 -0.79
C ASN A 294 -18.55 -16.99 -0.36
N ILE A 295 -18.87 -15.99 0.49
CA ILE A 295 -20.21 -15.77 1.05
C ILE A 295 -20.87 -14.61 0.30
#